data_a99d9b972c80223d6ce64efd18ef7c6c
#
_entry.id   a99d9b972c80223d6ce64efd18ef7c6c
#
_cell.length_a   1.000
_cell.length_b   1.000
_cell.length_c   1.000
_cell.angle_alpha   90.00
_cell.angle_beta   90.00
_cell.angle_gamma   90.00
#
_symmetry.space_group_name_H-M   'P 1'
#
loop_
_entity.id
_entity.type
_entity.pdbx_description
1 polymer ?
#
loop_
_entity_poly.entity_id
_entity_poly.type
_entity_poly.pdbx_seq_one_letter_code
_entity_poly.pdbx_strand_id
1 'polypeptide(L)'
;MKAPKPCLAILAAVLAIGLPVAPVGYAQQSPVQGFAGIQPIDAHVHVYIETPALNAFLLRNNLLFLDIAVLDDRDPFYKSFEAQYGGVQSVIRGTPGHASLCTTFSPYNFEDPGLSDRVIRQLNENFQQGAVAVKIYKTIGMEIRKKVGTYLMPDDPVFRPIYQDIAAHNRTVVAHLAEPTSCWQPLNPSSPDFDYYQGHPGEYAYAHPEWPSKEAILAARDHMLEQNPNLRVVGAHLGSMEVDVDEIAKRFDRYPNFAVDTAARVLYLMLQPPNKVRKFLIKYRDRVLYGTDFEMLPDTNAERELSDLQDTYALDWKYFATKETFDCKGHKVTGLGLPKSVLRKLYHENAVHWFPGILAKPTIVSSR
;
A
#
# COMPACT_ATOMS: atom_id res chain seq x y z
N MET A 1 -24.45 -1.35 -67.11
CA MET A 1 -24.00 -1.43 -65.73
C MET A 1 -24.29 -2.85 -65.26
N LYS A 2 -23.24 -3.70 -65.21
CA LYS A 2 -23.34 -5.11 -64.81
C LYS A 2 -22.90 -5.26 -63.37
N ALA A 3 -23.73 -5.90 -62.52
CA ALA A 3 -23.44 -6.21 -61.12
C ALA A 3 -22.41 -7.35 -61.03
N PRO A 4 -21.50 -7.35 -60.06
CA PRO A 4 -20.56 -8.46 -59.86
C PRO A 4 -21.20 -9.60 -59.08
N LYS A 5 -20.83 -10.83 -59.48
CA LYS A 5 -21.23 -12.10 -58.83
C LYS A 5 -20.53 -12.33 -57.49
N PRO A 6 -21.16 -13.03 -56.54
CA PRO A 6 -20.51 -13.34 -55.26
C PRO A 6 -19.49 -14.50 -55.38
N CYS A 7 -18.31 -14.34 -54.79
CA CYS A 7 -17.35 -15.37 -54.59
C CYS A 7 -17.81 -16.36 -53.51
N LEU A 8 -17.78 -17.65 -53.86
CA LEU A 8 -18.05 -18.79 -52.99
C LEU A 8 -16.85 -18.97 -52.05
N ALA A 9 -17.01 -18.74 -50.77
CA ALA A 9 -15.99 -19.06 -49.75
C ALA A 9 -16.10 -20.55 -49.40
N ILE A 10 -15.05 -21.27 -49.65
CA ILE A 10 -14.90 -22.69 -49.24
C ILE A 10 -14.54 -22.67 -47.73
N LEU A 11 -15.47 -23.18 -46.92
CA LEU A 11 -15.26 -23.38 -45.49
C LEU A 11 -14.38 -24.66 -45.32
N ALA A 12 -13.09 -24.49 -45.04
CA ALA A 12 -12.23 -25.57 -44.58
C ALA A 12 -12.47 -25.79 -43.08
N ALA A 13 -13.16 -26.86 -42.72
CA ALA A 13 -13.29 -27.29 -41.34
C ALA A 13 -11.94 -27.84 -40.84
N VAL A 14 -11.23 -27.05 -40.05
CA VAL A 14 -10.07 -27.52 -39.28
C VAL A 14 -10.60 -28.21 -38.04
N LEU A 15 -10.54 -29.54 -38.00
CA LEU A 15 -10.71 -30.33 -36.78
C LEU A 15 -9.58 -29.96 -35.83
N ALA A 16 -9.82 -29.06 -34.89
CA ALA A 16 -8.93 -28.85 -33.75
C ALA A 16 -9.03 -30.05 -32.81
N ILE A 17 -8.06 -30.96 -32.89
CA ILE A 17 -7.85 -31.98 -31.86
C ILE A 17 -7.40 -31.23 -30.61
N GLY A 18 -8.36 -30.97 -29.71
CA GLY A 18 -8.09 -30.41 -28.40
C GLY A 18 -7.29 -31.39 -27.55
N LEU A 19 -5.97 -31.24 -27.56
CA LEU A 19 -5.16 -31.81 -26.49
C LEU A 19 -5.54 -31.12 -25.20
N PRO A 20 -5.82 -31.85 -24.10
CA PRO A 20 -6.05 -31.21 -22.82
C PRO A 20 -4.78 -30.45 -22.43
N VAL A 21 -4.83 -29.11 -22.42
CA VAL A 21 -3.81 -28.29 -21.79
C VAL A 21 -3.90 -28.66 -20.33
N ALA A 22 -2.95 -29.44 -19.82
CA ALA A 22 -2.81 -29.65 -18.40
C ALA A 22 -2.73 -28.25 -17.73
N PRO A 23 -3.45 -28.00 -16.64
CA PRO A 23 -3.31 -26.76 -15.91
C PRO A 23 -1.82 -26.62 -15.56
N VAL A 24 -1.21 -25.52 -15.96
CA VAL A 24 0.13 -25.16 -15.53
C VAL A 24 -0.02 -24.94 -14.01
N GLY A 25 0.22 -26.00 -13.24
CA GLY A 25 0.28 -25.90 -11.79
C GLY A 25 1.47 -25.00 -11.48
N TYR A 26 1.21 -23.79 -11.01
CA TYR A 26 2.27 -22.98 -10.43
C TYR A 26 2.87 -23.79 -9.28
N ALA A 27 4.13 -24.22 -9.44
CA ALA A 27 4.83 -24.95 -8.41
C ALA A 27 4.84 -24.06 -7.14
N GLN A 28 4.30 -24.58 -6.04
CA GLN A 28 4.31 -23.84 -4.78
C GLN A 28 5.78 -23.54 -4.42
N GLN A 29 6.16 -22.27 -4.52
CA GLN A 29 7.52 -21.84 -4.19
C GLN A 29 7.75 -22.02 -2.68
N SER A 30 8.99 -22.39 -2.32
CA SER A 30 9.38 -22.53 -0.92
C SER A 30 9.44 -21.15 -0.22
N PRO A 31 9.15 -21.09 1.09
CA PRO A 31 9.34 -19.85 1.87
C PRO A 31 10.78 -19.32 1.73
N VAL A 32 10.93 -18.01 1.70
CA VAL A 32 12.25 -17.37 1.68
C VAL A 32 12.98 -17.68 2.98
N GLN A 33 14.15 -18.30 2.86
CA GLN A 33 14.94 -18.73 4.02
C GLN A 33 15.30 -17.52 4.91
N GLY A 34 14.99 -17.59 6.19
CA GLY A 34 15.22 -16.53 7.18
C GLY A 34 14.08 -15.51 7.28
N PHE A 35 13.33 -15.26 6.21
CA PHE A 35 12.19 -14.34 6.20
C PHE A 35 11.02 -14.90 7.04
N ALA A 36 10.52 -16.09 6.74
CA ALA A 36 9.44 -16.71 7.49
C ALA A 36 9.77 -16.92 9.00
N GLY A 37 11.06 -17.08 9.33
CA GLY A 37 11.53 -17.27 10.71
C GLY A 37 11.43 -16.05 11.61
N ILE A 38 11.23 -14.85 11.06
CA ILE A 38 11.01 -13.62 11.84
C ILE A 38 9.54 -13.24 11.98
N GLN A 39 8.62 -14.08 11.52
CA GLN A 39 7.19 -13.80 11.50
C GLN A 39 6.87 -12.45 10.87
N PRO A 40 7.13 -12.29 9.56
CA PRO A 40 7.03 -11.00 8.92
C PRO A 40 5.60 -10.46 8.96
N ILE A 41 5.49 -9.15 9.04
CA ILE A 41 4.25 -8.39 8.88
C ILE A 41 4.44 -7.53 7.64
N ASP A 42 3.63 -7.78 6.62
CA ASP A 42 3.48 -6.86 5.50
C ASP A 42 2.48 -5.77 5.92
N ALA A 43 3.00 -4.60 6.20
CA ALA A 43 2.25 -3.50 6.79
C ALA A 43 1.44 -2.70 5.77
N HIS A 44 1.37 -3.14 4.50
CA HIS A 44 0.65 -2.43 3.45
C HIS A 44 0.27 -3.36 2.31
N VAL A 45 -0.94 -3.91 2.37
CA VAL A 45 -1.54 -4.71 1.31
C VAL A 45 -3.00 -4.33 1.08
N HIS A 46 -3.54 -4.71 -0.08
CA HIS A 46 -4.90 -4.47 -0.54
C HIS A 46 -5.53 -5.79 -1.02
N VAL A 47 -6.00 -6.62 -0.10
CA VAL A 47 -6.50 -7.96 -0.40
C VAL A 47 -7.99 -8.04 -0.10
N TYR A 48 -8.80 -8.21 -1.14
CA TYR A 48 -10.26 -8.11 -1.03
C TYR A 48 -10.98 -9.42 -1.33
N ILE A 49 -10.23 -10.51 -1.48
CA ILE A 49 -10.77 -11.85 -1.69
C ILE A 49 -10.05 -12.90 -0.85
N GLU A 50 -10.82 -13.71 -0.11
CA GLU A 50 -10.30 -14.86 0.59
C GLU A 50 -10.26 -16.06 -0.35
N THR A 51 -9.15 -16.79 -0.37
CA THR A 51 -8.98 -18.02 -1.16
C THR A 51 -8.16 -19.06 -0.40
N PRO A 52 -8.34 -20.36 -0.68
CA PRO A 52 -7.48 -21.41 -0.10
C PRO A 52 -5.99 -21.21 -0.42
N ALA A 53 -5.67 -20.65 -1.59
CA ALA A 53 -4.29 -20.34 -2.00
C ALA A 53 -3.68 -19.25 -1.09
N LEU A 54 -4.43 -18.18 -0.80
CA LEU A 54 -4.02 -17.13 0.13
C LEU A 54 -3.76 -17.68 1.54
N ASN A 55 -4.68 -18.49 2.05
CA ASN A 55 -4.55 -19.08 3.38
C ASN A 55 -3.29 -19.94 3.48
N ALA A 56 -3.08 -20.83 2.49
CA ALA A 56 -1.89 -21.66 2.42
C ALA A 56 -0.59 -20.82 2.29
N PHE A 57 -0.65 -19.71 1.55
CA PHE A 57 0.48 -18.80 1.38
C PHE A 57 0.87 -18.11 2.69
N LEU A 58 -0.09 -17.54 3.41
CA LEU A 58 0.14 -16.85 4.69
C LEU A 58 0.70 -17.81 5.75
N LEU A 59 0.10 -18.99 5.88
CA LEU A 59 0.58 -20.02 6.80
C LEU A 59 2.01 -20.48 6.48
N ARG A 60 2.28 -20.79 5.22
CA ARG A 60 3.61 -21.27 4.78
C ARG A 60 4.71 -20.24 5.02
N ASN A 61 4.43 -18.96 4.83
CA ASN A 61 5.37 -17.86 5.03
C ASN A 61 5.36 -17.32 6.46
N ASN A 62 4.50 -17.86 7.35
CA ASN A 62 4.31 -17.35 8.72
C ASN A 62 4.04 -15.83 8.73
N LEU A 63 3.25 -15.35 7.77
CA LEU A 63 3.07 -13.96 7.40
C LEU A 63 1.78 -13.41 7.98
N LEU A 64 1.81 -12.14 8.38
CA LEU A 64 0.63 -11.35 8.73
C LEU A 64 0.51 -10.15 7.81
N PHE A 65 -0.70 -9.84 7.36
CA PHE A 65 -1.05 -8.67 6.58
C PHE A 65 -1.70 -7.58 7.44
N LEU A 66 -1.29 -6.33 7.26
CA LEU A 66 -2.15 -5.18 7.51
C LEU A 66 -2.92 -4.90 6.22
N ASP A 67 -4.15 -5.33 6.18
CA ASP A 67 -5.01 -5.26 5.00
C ASP A 67 -5.79 -3.94 5.00
N ILE A 68 -5.63 -3.15 3.93
CA ILE A 68 -5.98 -1.74 3.90
C ILE A 68 -7.16 -1.50 2.96
N ALA A 69 -8.26 -0.96 3.49
CA ALA A 69 -9.33 -0.40 2.68
C ALA A 69 -8.97 1.02 2.20
N VAL A 70 -9.33 1.34 0.94
CA VAL A 70 -9.12 2.65 0.30
C VAL A 70 -10.45 3.19 -0.18
N LEU A 71 -10.61 4.50 -0.29
CA LEU A 71 -11.74 5.13 -0.97
C LEU A 71 -11.27 6.10 -2.04
N ASP A 72 -11.73 5.83 -3.27
CA ASP A 72 -11.56 6.69 -4.43
C ASP A 72 -12.84 6.66 -5.28
N ASP A 73 -13.58 7.76 -5.30
CA ASP A 73 -14.86 7.85 -6.03
C ASP A 73 -14.73 7.71 -7.54
N ARG A 74 -13.52 7.84 -8.08
CA ARG A 74 -13.24 7.71 -9.52
C ARG A 74 -13.12 6.25 -9.97
N ASP A 75 -12.72 5.38 -9.07
CA ASP A 75 -12.53 3.96 -9.36
C ASP A 75 -13.82 3.18 -9.08
N PRO A 76 -14.29 2.35 -10.01
CA PRO A 76 -15.53 1.57 -9.84
C PRO A 76 -15.51 0.63 -8.62
N PHE A 77 -14.36 0.06 -8.27
CA PHE A 77 -14.20 -0.82 -7.13
C PHE A 77 -13.95 -0.02 -5.84
N TYR A 78 -13.02 0.94 -5.88
CA TYR A 78 -12.61 1.70 -4.71
C TYR A 78 -13.63 2.74 -4.21
N LYS A 79 -14.69 3.04 -4.97
CA LYS A 79 -15.79 3.91 -4.51
C LYS A 79 -16.74 3.23 -3.51
N SER A 80 -16.75 1.90 -3.43
CA SER A 80 -17.61 1.16 -2.51
C SER A 80 -16.85 0.75 -1.26
N PHE A 81 -17.06 1.49 -0.16
CA PHE A 81 -16.52 1.13 1.14
C PHE A 81 -17.01 -0.25 1.60
N GLU A 82 -18.31 -0.53 1.41
CA GLU A 82 -18.93 -1.80 1.84
C GLU A 82 -18.33 -3.00 1.12
N ALA A 83 -18.06 -2.89 -0.18
CA ALA A 83 -17.45 -3.98 -0.95
C ALA A 83 -16.04 -4.29 -0.46
N GLN A 84 -15.20 -3.26 -0.28
CA GLN A 84 -13.85 -3.41 0.22
C GLN A 84 -13.81 -3.90 1.67
N TYR A 85 -14.59 -3.26 2.54
CA TYR A 85 -14.67 -3.64 3.94
C TYR A 85 -15.14 -5.09 4.10
N GLY A 86 -16.14 -5.50 3.32
CA GLY A 86 -16.63 -6.88 3.26
C GLY A 86 -15.56 -7.87 2.79
N GLY A 87 -14.78 -7.47 1.76
CA GLY A 87 -13.65 -8.26 1.25
C GLY A 87 -12.57 -8.47 2.31
N VAL A 88 -12.07 -7.39 2.92
CA VAL A 88 -11.06 -7.46 4.00
C VAL A 88 -11.57 -8.28 5.19
N GLN A 89 -12.83 -8.11 5.60
CA GLN A 89 -13.43 -8.92 6.66
C GLN A 89 -13.51 -10.41 6.30
N SER A 90 -13.70 -10.72 5.02
CA SER A 90 -13.66 -12.11 4.54
C SER A 90 -12.25 -12.71 4.69
N VAL A 91 -11.24 -11.97 4.27
CA VAL A 91 -9.83 -12.37 4.44
C VAL A 91 -9.51 -12.62 5.92
N ILE A 92 -9.85 -11.67 6.81
CA ILE A 92 -9.58 -11.79 8.25
C ILE A 92 -10.26 -13.03 8.85
N ARG A 93 -11.50 -13.32 8.46
CA ARG A 93 -12.22 -14.52 8.92
C ARG A 93 -11.61 -15.82 8.40
N GLY A 94 -11.18 -15.81 7.13
CA GLY A 94 -10.59 -16.99 6.48
C GLY A 94 -9.15 -17.25 6.92
N THR A 95 -8.43 -16.23 7.43
CA THR A 95 -7.02 -16.30 7.83
C THR A 95 -6.78 -15.87 9.28
N PRO A 96 -7.39 -16.54 10.28
CA PRO A 96 -7.35 -16.10 11.67
C PRO A 96 -5.92 -15.93 12.19
N GLY A 97 -5.57 -14.71 12.61
CA GLY A 97 -4.23 -14.36 13.10
C GLY A 97 -3.19 -14.04 12.02
N HIS A 98 -3.61 -14.02 10.74
CA HIS A 98 -2.74 -13.70 9.61
C HIS A 98 -3.15 -12.44 8.84
N ALA A 99 -4.22 -11.77 9.23
CA ALA A 99 -4.61 -10.47 8.70
C ALA A 99 -5.22 -9.59 9.79
N SER A 100 -4.99 -8.28 9.68
CA SER A 100 -5.55 -7.23 10.52
C SER A 100 -6.06 -6.09 9.66
N LEU A 101 -7.12 -5.39 10.09
CA LEU A 101 -7.81 -4.36 9.34
C LEU A 101 -7.17 -2.98 9.53
N CYS A 102 -6.86 -2.31 8.43
CA CYS A 102 -6.76 -0.87 8.32
C CYS A 102 -8.01 -0.34 7.61
N THR A 103 -8.89 0.34 8.35
CA THR A 103 -10.12 0.93 7.79
C THR A 103 -9.85 2.27 7.11
N THR A 104 -10.87 2.88 6.55
CA THR A 104 -10.83 4.22 5.94
C THR A 104 -12.17 4.94 6.16
N PHE A 105 -12.26 6.18 5.69
CA PHE A 105 -13.50 6.95 5.67
C PHE A 105 -13.58 7.79 4.39
N SER A 106 -14.81 8.18 4.00
CA SER A 106 -15.02 9.05 2.82
C SER A 106 -14.74 10.51 3.17
N PRO A 107 -13.80 11.17 2.47
CA PRO A 107 -13.58 12.60 2.61
C PRO A 107 -14.45 13.47 1.67
N TYR A 108 -15.25 12.86 0.79
CA TYR A 108 -15.86 13.56 -0.35
C TYR A 108 -16.96 14.57 0.04
N ASN A 109 -17.65 14.34 1.16
CA ASN A 109 -18.66 15.26 1.68
C ASN A 109 -18.15 16.10 2.86
N PHE A 110 -16.88 16.53 2.79
CA PHE A 110 -16.19 17.20 3.90
C PHE A 110 -16.78 18.56 4.28
N GLU A 111 -17.52 19.23 3.37
CA GLU A 111 -18.19 20.49 3.65
C GLU A 111 -19.61 20.32 4.29
N ASP A 112 -20.09 19.08 4.41
CA ASP A 112 -21.38 18.82 5.03
C ASP A 112 -21.30 18.99 6.54
N PRO A 113 -22.30 19.67 7.16
CA PRO A 113 -22.38 19.75 8.60
C PRO A 113 -22.40 18.36 9.25
N GLY A 114 -21.61 18.18 10.31
CA GLY A 114 -21.57 16.92 11.06
C GLY A 114 -20.78 15.79 10.38
N LEU A 115 -19.96 16.05 9.36
CA LEU A 115 -19.08 15.04 8.78
C LEU A 115 -18.20 14.39 9.84
N SER A 116 -17.50 15.18 10.64
CA SER A 116 -16.58 14.64 11.67
C SER A 116 -17.30 13.70 12.61
N ASP A 117 -18.52 14.04 13.06
CA ASP A 117 -19.32 13.19 13.95
C ASP A 117 -19.73 11.87 13.27
N ARG A 118 -20.08 11.91 11.97
CA ARG A 118 -20.41 10.68 11.21
C ARG A 118 -19.20 9.80 11.04
N VAL A 119 -18.07 10.37 10.67
CA VAL A 119 -16.81 9.64 10.49
C VAL A 119 -16.35 9.03 11.81
N ILE A 120 -16.38 9.78 12.90
CA ILE A 120 -16.01 9.30 14.24
C ILE A 120 -16.89 8.11 14.65
N ARG A 121 -18.22 8.18 14.44
CA ARG A 121 -19.09 7.03 14.73
C ARG A 121 -18.71 5.80 13.89
N GLN A 122 -18.54 5.96 12.58
CA GLN A 122 -18.09 4.87 11.69
C GLN A 122 -16.77 4.27 12.15
N LEU A 123 -15.77 5.11 12.44
CA LEU A 123 -14.46 4.63 12.87
C LEU A 123 -14.53 3.89 14.21
N ASN A 124 -15.33 4.37 15.15
CA ASN A 124 -15.53 3.71 16.44
C ASN A 124 -16.18 2.33 16.30
N GLU A 125 -17.13 2.17 15.38
CA GLU A 125 -17.69 0.87 15.02
C GLU A 125 -16.62 -0.04 14.40
N ASN A 126 -15.81 0.48 13.49
CA ASN A 126 -14.71 -0.29 12.88
C ASN A 126 -13.63 -0.67 13.91
N PHE A 127 -13.31 0.18 14.89
CA PHE A 127 -12.37 -0.14 15.98
C PHE A 127 -12.92 -1.26 16.88
N GLN A 128 -14.22 -1.25 17.17
CA GLN A 128 -14.88 -2.35 17.90
C GLN A 128 -14.84 -3.67 17.11
N GLN A 129 -14.84 -3.60 15.78
CA GLN A 129 -14.70 -4.75 14.88
C GLN A 129 -13.24 -5.16 14.61
N GLY A 130 -12.28 -4.52 15.27
CA GLY A 130 -10.88 -4.92 15.25
C GLY A 130 -9.97 -4.09 14.34
N ALA A 131 -10.43 -2.99 13.76
CA ALA A 131 -9.56 -2.11 13.00
C ALA A 131 -8.45 -1.52 13.89
N VAL A 132 -7.19 -1.62 13.44
CA VAL A 132 -6.01 -1.17 14.17
C VAL A 132 -5.44 0.14 13.63
N ALA A 133 -5.84 0.52 12.43
CA ALA A 133 -5.38 1.72 11.73
C ALA A 133 -6.47 2.32 10.85
N VAL A 134 -6.24 3.55 10.40
CA VAL A 134 -7.13 4.30 9.49
C VAL A 134 -6.32 4.82 8.31
N LYS A 135 -6.73 4.48 7.09
CA LYS A 135 -6.12 4.99 5.85
C LYS A 135 -6.69 6.35 5.49
N ILE A 136 -5.82 7.30 5.14
CA ILE A 136 -6.16 8.47 4.34
C ILE A 136 -5.45 8.37 2.99
N TYR A 137 -6.14 8.79 1.93
CA TYR A 137 -5.70 8.53 0.56
C TYR A 137 -5.32 9.80 -0.19
N LYS A 138 -4.53 9.68 -1.25
CA LYS A 138 -3.96 10.78 -2.04
C LYS A 138 -4.98 11.73 -2.64
N THR A 139 -6.25 11.32 -2.75
CA THR A 139 -7.34 12.22 -3.16
C THR A 139 -7.42 13.47 -2.27
N ILE A 140 -7.08 13.33 -0.98
CA ILE A 140 -6.81 14.45 -0.08
C ILE A 140 -5.43 15.04 -0.45
N GLY A 141 -5.44 16.29 -0.86
CA GLY A 141 -4.25 17.01 -1.30
C GLY A 141 -4.06 17.07 -2.82
N MET A 142 -4.59 16.11 -3.59
CA MET A 142 -4.40 16.09 -5.05
C MET A 142 -5.68 16.37 -5.85
N GLU A 143 -6.87 16.00 -5.34
CA GLU A 143 -8.06 15.95 -6.19
C GLU A 143 -9.27 16.65 -5.61
N ILE A 144 -9.56 16.44 -4.32
CA ILE A 144 -10.77 16.96 -3.69
C ILE A 144 -10.66 18.48 -3.54
N ARG A 145 -11.62 19.20 -4.15
CA ARG A 145 -11.67 20.66 -4.13
C ARG A 145 -12.77 21.16 -3.20
N LYS A 146 -12.45 22.23 -2.48
CA LYS A 146 -13.43 23.01 -1.74
C LYS A 146 -14.27 23.87 -2.68
N LYS A 147 -15.48 24.27 -2.28
CA LYS A 147 -16.33 25.19 -3.04
C LYS A 147 -15.64 26.52 -3.38
N VAL A 148 -14.70 26.95 -2.55
CA VAL A 148 -13.86 28.13 -2.81
C VAL A 148 -12.75 27.93 -3.83
N GLY A 149 -12.64 26.72 -4.41
CA GLY A 149 -11.68 26.37 -5.47
C GLY A 149 -10.31 25.88 -5.02
N THR A 150 -9.98 25.95 -3.73
CA THR A 150 -8.74 25.38 -3.16
C THR A 150 -8.87 23.88 -2.95
N TYR A 151 -7.74 23.19 -2.82
CA TYR A 151 -7.73 21.75 -2.54
C TYR A 151 -7.96 21.47 -1.04
N LEU A 152 -8.62 20.33 -0.75
CA LEU A 152 -8.73 19.81 0.61
C LEU A 152 -7.39 19.20 1.01
N MET A 153 -6.72 19.79 1.98
CA MET A 153 -5.39 19.35 2.43
C MET A 153 -5.48 18.52 3.72
N PRO A 154 -4.49 17.67 4.03
CA PRO A 154 -4.54 16.78 5.20
C PRO A 154 -4.53 17.52 6.56
N ASP A 155 -4.09 18.77 6.60
CA ASP A 155 -4.12 19.64 7.78
C ASP A 155 -5.40 20.48 7.91
N ASP A 156 -6.39 20.24 7.05
CA ASP A 156 -7.65 20.98 7.10
C ASP A 156 -8.34 20.82 8.47
N PRO A 157 -8.85 21.90 9.05
CA PRO A 157 -9.54 21.87 10.35
C PRO A 157 -10.66 20.83 10.46
N VAL A 158 -11.30 20.45 9.35
CA VAL A 158 -12.38 19.45 9.33
C VAL A 158 -11.90 18.08 9.82
N PHE A 159 -10.63 17.74 9.61
CA PHE A 159 -10.05 16.47 10.02
C PHE A 159 -9.57 16.45 11.48
N ARG A 160 -9.41 17.60 12.11
CA ARG A 160 -8.86 17.68 13.48
C ARG A 160 -9.61 16.83 14.50
N PRO A 161 -10.96 16.89 14.60
CA PRO A 161 -11.69 16.03 15.53
C PRO A 161 -11.51 14.53 15.23
N ILE A 162 -11.43 14.17 13.95
CA ILE A 162 -11.21 12.77 13.50
C ILE A 162 -9.83 12.29 13.95
N TYR A 163 -8.77 13.08 13.73
CA TYR A 163 -7.41 12.73 14.15
C TYR A 163 -7.27 12.61 15.67
N GLN A 164 -7.96 13.48 16.40
CA GLN A 164 -8.00 13.43 17.86
C GLN A 164 -8.68 12.16 18.37
N ASP A 165 -9.79 11.74 17.75
CA ASP A 165 -10.49 10.50 18.07
C ASP A 165 -9.65 9.26 17.77
N ILE A 166 -9.00 9.20 16.59
CA ILE A 166 -8.06 8.13 16.22
C ILE A 166 -6.93 8.01 17.26
N ALA A 167 -6.35 9.13 17.67
CA ALA A 167 -5.30 9.15 18.69
C ALA A 167 -5.81 8.70 20.07
N ALA A 168 -7.00 9.12 20.47
CA ALA A 168 -7.65 8.74 21.73
C ALA A 168 -7.91 7.22 21.81
N HIS A 169 -8.21 6.58 20.67
CA HIS A 169 -8.37 5.14 20.55
C HIS A 169 -7.04 4.39 20.41
N ASN A 170 -5.90 5.08 20.53
CA ASN A 170 -4.57 4.50 20.36
C ASN A 170 -4.37 3.84 18.98
N ARG A 171 -5.01 4.39 17.93
CA ARG A 171 -4.90 3.92 16.55
C ARG A 171 -3.93 4.78 15.75
N THR A 172 -3.55 4.29 14.58
CA THR A 172 -2.55 4.92 13.72
C THR A 172 -3.17 5.31 12.38
N VAL A 173 -2.78 6.45 11.85
CA VAL A 173 -3.12 6.85 10.48
C VAL A 173 -2.06 6.29 9.52
N VAL A 174 -2.49 5.57 8.48
CA VAL A 174 -1.68 5.24 7.30
C VAL A 174 -1.95 6.31 6.25
N ALA A 175 -0.96 7.14 5.95
CA ALA A 175 -1.13 8.33 5.15
C ALA A 175 -0.46 8.19 3.77
N HIS A 176 -1.26 7.89 2.73
CA HIS A 176 -0.82 8.02 1.35
C HIS A 176 -1.14 9.45 0.88
N LEU A 177 -0.17 10.33 1.00
CA LEU A 177 -0.28 11.75 0.64
C LEU A 177 0.81 12.08 -0.37
N ALA A 178 0.43 12.65 -1.50
CA ALA A 178 1.25 12.84 -2.69
C ALA A 178 1.69 11.52 -3.36
N GLU A 179 2.21 11.64 -4.56
CA GLU A 179 2.75 10.57 -5.40
C GLU A 179 4.29 10.66 -5.50
N PRO A 180 4.98 9.71 -6.14
CA PRO A 180 6.41 9.83 -6.44
C PRO A 180 6.77 11.14 -7.14
N THR A 181 8.00 11.58 -6.98
CA THR A 181 8.53 12.81 -7.61
C THR A 181 8.36 12.82 -9.13
N SER A 182 8.46 11.65 -9.76
CA SER A 182 8.24 11.44 -11.20
C SER A 182 6.83 11.86 -11.66
N CYS A 183 5.84 11.84 -10.76
CA CYS A 183 4.47 12.28 -11.05
C CYS A 183 4.39 13.78 -11.44
N TRP A 184 5.29 14.60 -10.93
CA TRP A 184 5.38 16.04 -11.24
C TRP A 184 6.43 16.40 -12.29
N GLN A 185 7.06 15.41 -12.91
CA GLN A 185 8.14 15.60 -13.89
C GLN A 185 7.70 15.09 -15.27
N PRO A 186 8.32 15.56 -16.37
CA PRO A 186 8.10 14.97 -17.69
C PRO A 186 8.32 13.45 -17.69
N LEU A 187 7.51 12.70 -18.45
CA LEU A 187 7.68 11.24 -18.58
C LEU A 187 9.12 10.91 -19.00
N ASN A 188 9.73 10.01 -18.24
CA ASN A 188 11.09 9.55 -18.46
C ASN A 188 11.13 8.02 -18.50
N PRO A 189 11.50 7.40 -19.64
CA PRO A 189 11.58 5.94 -19.77
C PRO A 189 12.52 5.26 -18.75
N SER A 190 13.45 6.01 -18.16
CA SER A 190 14.33 5.49 -17.10
C SER A 190 13.73 5.59 -15.70
N SER A 191 12.55 6.20 -15.55
CA SER A 191 11.87 6.27 -14.26
C SER A 191 11.24 4.92 -13.91
N PRO A 192 11.30 4.47 -12.66
CA PRO A 192 10.56 3.29 -12.19
C PRO A 192 9.04 3.36 -12.43
N ASP A 193 8.48 4.55 -12.51
CA ASP A 193 7.03 4.78 -12.66
C ASP A 193 6.60 5.12 -14.09
N PHE A 194 7.51 5.00 -15.09
CA PHE A 194 7.22 5.40 -16.46
C PHE A 194 5.98 4.72 -17.03
N ASP A 195 5.93 3.39 -16.96
CA ASP A 195 4.82 2.60 -17.50
C ASP A 195 3.50 2.93 -16.80
N TYR A 196 3.56 3.18 -15.47
CA TYR A 196 2.38 3.53 -14.70
C TYR A 196 1.77 4.85 -15.17
N TYR A 197 2.54 5.95 -15.19
CA TYR A 197 1.99 7.25 -15.60
C TYR A 197 1.69 7.37 -17.10
N GLN A 198 2.38 6.59 -17.94
CA GLN A 198 2.04 6.48 -19.34
C GLN A 198 0.64 5.82 -19.52
N GLY A 199 0.34 4.81 -18.72
CA GLY A 199 -0.94 4.10 -18.74
C GLY A 199 -2.08 4.82 -18.01
N HIS A 200 -1.75 5.72 -17.05
CA HIS A 200 -2.73 6.39 -16.17
C HIS A 200 -2.58 7.92 -16.20
N PRO A 201 -2.85 8.57 -17.34
CA PRO A 201 -2.67 10.02 -17.48
C PRO A 201 -3.56 10.84 -16.52
N GLY A 202 -4.68 10.30 -16.08
CA GLY A 202 -5.57 10.92 -15.08
C GLY A 202 -4.99 10.96 -13.66
N GLU A 203 -3.89 10.24 -13.40
CA GLU A 203 -3.19 10.22 -12.11
C GLU A 203 -1.83 10.91 -12.15
N TYR A 204 -1.51 11.54 -13.27
CA TYR A 204 -0.21 12.10 -13.57
C TYR A 204 -0.22 13.63 -13.36
N ALA A 205 0.29 14.09 -12.23
CA ALA A 205 0.24 15.50 -11.83
C ALA A 205 0.91 16.47 -12.83
N TYR A 206 1.92 16.04 -13.57
CA TYR A 206 2.53 16.86 -14.61
C TYR A 206 1.53 17.25 -15.72
N ALA A 207 0.54 16.41 -15.99
CA ALA A 207 -0.55 16.71 -16.92
C ALA A 207 -1.64 17.59 -16.28
N HIS A 208 -1.59 17.82 -14.98
CA HIS A 208 -2.56 18.56 -14.17
C HIS A 208 -1.89 19.72 -13.44
N PRO A 209 -1.43 20.77 -14.14
CA PRO A 209 -0.68 21.88 -13.53
C PRO A 209 -1.50 22.68 -12.50
N GLU A 210 -2.81 22.47 -12.46
CA GLU A 210 -3.71 23.04 -11.46
C GLU A 210 -3.65 22.29 -10.11
N TRP A 211 -3.07 21.08 -10.06
CA TRP A 211 -2.91 20.35 -8.81
C TRP A 211 -1.83 20.99 -7.92
N PRO A 212 -1.95 20.86 -6.59
CA PRO A 212 -0.91 21.33 -5.69
C PRO A 212 0.44 20.67 -5.99
N SER A 213 1.52 21.40 -5.74
CA SER A 213 2.85 20.81 -5.83
C SER A 213 3.05 19.73 -4.77
N LYS A 214 3.95 18.79 -5.02
CA LYS A 214 4.36 17.76 -4.06
C LYS A 214 4.78 18.39 -2.72
N GLU A 215 5.55 19.46 -2.77
CA GLU A 215 6.06 20.19 -1.61
C GLU A 215 4.91 20.79 -0.78
N ALA A 216 3.88 21.33 -1.43
CA ALA A 216 2.70 21.87 -0.73
C ALA A 216 1.93 20.77 0.02
N ILE A 217 1.76 19.60 -0.60
CA ILE A 217 1.08 18.46 0.02
C ILE A 217 1.90 17.93 1.22
N LEU A 218 3.23 17.78 1.04
CA LEU A 218 4.11 17.32 2.12
C LEU A 218 4.21 18.33 3.26
N ALA A 219 4.16 19.64 2.97
CA ALA A 219 4.11 20.69 4.00
C ALA A 219 2.81 20.62 4.81
N ALA A 220 1.67 20.39 4.15
CA ALA A 220 0.38 20.20 4.84
C ALA A 220 0.39 18.92 5.70
N ARG A 221 1.00 17.81 5.24
CA ARG A 221 1.23 16.63 6.07
C ARG A 221 2.08 16.94 7.28
N ASP A 222 3.19 17.65 7.10
CA ASP A 222 4.10 18.01 8.18
C ASP A 222 3.38 18.89 9.22
N HIS A 223 2.52 19.82 8.76
CA HIS A 223 1.66 20.64 9.65
C HIS A 223 0.59 19.79 10.36
N MET A 224 -0.01 18.79 9.68
CA MET A 224 -0.91 17.82 10.33
C MET A 224 -0.21 17.09 11.49
N LEU A 225 1.05 16.68 11.32
CA LEU A 225 1.85 16.04 12.38
C LEU A 225 2.08 16.98 13.58
N GLU A 226 2.37 18.26 13.33
CA GLU A 226 2.57 19.28 14.36
C GLU A 226 1.31 19.56 15.16
N GLN A 227 0.18 19.64 14.47
CA GLN A 227 -1.13 19.90 15.11
C GLN A 227 -1.63 18.71 15.95
N ASN A 228 -1.14 17.48 15.67
CA ASN A 228 -1.60 16.26 16.30
C ASN A 228 -0.42 15.44 16.87
N PRO A 229 0.32 15.94 17.86
CA PRO A 229 1.55 15.31 18.36
C PRO A 229 1.32 13.93 19.00
N ASN A 230 0.10 13.64 19.43
CA ASN A 230 -0.29 12.35 20.02
C ASN A 230 -0.78 11.32 18.97
N LEU A 231 -0.97 11.74 17.72
CA LEU A 231 -1.39 10.88 16.63
C LEU A 231 -0.16 10.18 16.04
N ARG A 232 -0.15 8.85 16.02
CA ARG A 232 0.84 8.11 15.22
C ARG A 232 0.46 8.16 13.75
N VAL A 233 1.43 8.46 12.90
CA VAL A 233 1.25 8.48 11.45
C VAL A 233 2.34 7.65 10.78
N VAL A 234 1.95 6.69 9.95
CA VAL A 234 2.83 5.97 9.04
C VAL A 234 2.60 6.54 7.63
N GLY A 235 3.59 7.24 7.11
CA GLY A 235 3.58 7.73 5.73
C GLY A 235 3.77 6.55 4.78
N ALA A 236 2.75 6.24 3.99
CA ALA A 236 2.83 5.21 2.97
C ALA A 236 3.89 5.55 1.92
N HIS A 237 4.47 4.52 1.28
CA HIS A 237 5.37 4.69 0.13
C HIS A 237 6.60 5.57 0.45
N LEU A 238 7.29 5.29 1.57
CA LEU A 238 8.38 6.12 2.11
C LEU A 238 7.92 7.56 2.44
N GLY A 239 6.62 7.74 2.73
CA GLY A 239 6.01 9.04 2.96
C GLY A 239 6.10 9.96 1.75
N SER A 240 6.12 9.39 0.54
CA SER A 240 6.31 10.08 -0.74
C SER A 240 7.61 10.90 -0.82
N MET A 241 8.67 10.43 -0.13
CA MET A 241 10.03 11.01 -0.15
C MET A 241 11.05 9.99 -0.69
N GLU A 242 10.64 9.19 -1.65
CA GLU A 242 11.27 7.99 -2.16
C GLU A 242 12.67 8.21 -2.77
N VAL A 243 12.92 9.40 -3.31
CA VAL A 243 14.17 9.70 -4.04
C VAL A 243 15.37 9.97 -3.14
N ASP A 244 15.12 10.35 -1.88
CA ASP A 244 16.20 10.69 -0.94
C ASP A 244 15.85 10.36 0.51
N VAL A 245 16.52 9.35 1.09
CA VAL A 245 16.34 8.97 2.50
C VAL A 245 16.73 10.08 3.50
N ASP A 246 17.52 11.09 3.09
CA ASP A 246 17.85 12.22 3.96
C ASP A 246 16.62 13.14 4.19
N GLU A 247 15.70 13.21 3.21
CA GLU A 247 14.44 13.94 3.39
C GLU A 247 13.53 13.25 4.42
N ILE A 248 13.53 11.91 4.43
CA ILE A 248 12.83 11.13 5.45
C ILE A 248 13.48 11.35 6.82
N ALA A 249 14.82 11.32 6.87
CA ALA A 249 15.59 11.52 8.09
C ALA A 249 15.28 12.88 8.76
N LYS A 250 15.18 13.97 7.97
CA LYS A 250 14.80 15.30 8.49
C LYS A 250 13.43 15.28 9.20
N ARG A 251 12.45 14.55 8.64
CA ARG A 251 11.12 14.41 9.26
C ARG A 251 11.16 13.55 10.50
N PHE A 252 11.96 12.49 10.49
CA PHE A 252 12.14 11.65 11.68
C PHE A 252 12.81 12.40 12.84
N ASP A 253 13.79 13.25 12.56
CA ASP A 253 14.44 14.06 13.58
C ASP A 253 13.50 15.14 14.15
N ARG A 254 12.50 15.61 13.37
CA ARG A 254 11.54 16.64 13.78
C ARG A 254 10.27 16.07 14.42
N TYR A 255 9.72 14.97 13.89
CA TYR A 255 8.41 14.45 14.24
C TYR A 255 8.51 13.08 14.90
N PRO A 256 8.44 13.00 16.25
CA PRO A 256 8.51 11.71 16.96
C PRO A 256 7.32 10.79 16.67
N ASN A 257 6.19 11.32 16.24
CA ASN A 257 4.96 10.63 15.91
C ASN A 257 4.84 10.18 14.43
N PHE A 258 5.95 10.22 13.67
CA PHE A 258 5.98 9.87 12.25
C PHE A 258 6.91 8.69 11.96
N ALA A 259 6.44 7.72 11.19
CA ALA A 259 7.17 6.61 10.59
C ALA A 259 6.83 6.52 9.10
N VAL A 260 7.46 5.61 8.37
CA VAL A 260 7.13 5.31 6.95
C VAL A 260 7.10 3.81 6.71
N ASP A 261 6.34 3.37 5.71
CA ASP A 261 6.47 2.03 5.15
C ASP A 261 7.24 2.03 3.83
N THR A 262 7.63 0.84 3.36
CA THR A 262 8.40 0.66 2.12
C THR A 262 7.54 0.34 0.91
N ALA A 263 6.21 0.31 1.06
CA ALA A 263 5.26 -0.15 0.05
C ALA A 263 5.54 0.44 -1.34
N ALA A 264 5.66 -0.44 -2.34
CA ALA A 264 5.97 -0.13 -3.73
C ALA A 264 7.26 0.70 -3.96
N ARG A 265 8.12 0.91 -2.95
CA ARG A 265 9.26 1.84 -3.05
C ARG A 265 10.63 1.23 -2.72
N VAL A 266 10.72 -0.09 -2.54
CA VAL A 266 12.01 -0.76 -2.27
C VAL A 266 12.99 -0.54 -3.44
N LEU A 267 12.50 -0.53 -4.70
CA LEU A 267 13.34 -0.20 -5.86
C LEU A 267 13.99 1.19 -5.73
N TYR A 268 13.29 2.18 -5.23
CA TYR A 268 13.85 3.52 -5.00
C TYR A 268 14.95 3.54 -3.94
N LEU A 269 14.87 2.68 -2.93
CA LEU A 269 15.99 2.48 -2.01
C LEU A 269 17.18 1.80 -2.69
N MET A 270 16.92 0.84 -3.60
CA MET A 270 17.96 0.15 -4.37
C MET A 270 18.73 1.09 -5.31
N LEU A 271 18.08 2.16 -5.80
CA LEU A 271 18.68 3.16 -6.70
C LEU A 271 19.51 4.22 -5.98
N GLN A 272 19.45 4.30 -4.66
CA GLN A 272 20.27 5.21 -3.86
C GLN A 272 21.59 4.54 -3.44
N PRO A 273 22.64 5.33 -3.07
CA PRO A 273 23.90 4.76 -2.62
C PRO A 273 23.72 3.78 -1.45
N PRO A 274 24.15 2.50 -1.56
CA PRO A 274 23.82 1.45 -0.57
C PRO A 274 24.27 1.79 0.85
N ASN A 275 25.45 2.41 1.00
CA ASN A 275 25.95 2.82 2.30
C ASN A 275 25.11 3.92 2.97
N LYS A 276 24.50 4.81 2.17
CA LYS A 276 23.60 5.86 2.65
C LYS A 276 22.32 5.23 3.18
N VAL A 277 21.66 4.39 2.39
CA VAL A 277 20.43 3.70 2.77
C VAL A 277 20.66 2.80 3.98
N ARG A 278 21.77 2.06 4.00
CA ARG A 278 22.13 1.20 5.14
C ARG A 278 22.30 2.01 6.45
N LYS A 279 23.00 3.14 6.40
CA LYS A 279 23.17 4.02 7.57
C LYS A 279 21.83 4.58 8.04
N PHE A 280 20.99 5.01 7.12
CA PHE A 280 19.64 5.50 7.40
C PHE A 280 18.80 4.43 8.12
N LEU A 281 18.68 3.21 7.57
CA LEU A 281 17.89 2.13 8.15
C LEU A 281 18.42 1.67 9.53
N ILE A 282 19.72 1.76 9.77
CA ILE A 282 20.30 1.45 11.08
C ILE A 282 20.01 2.56 12.11
N LYS A 283 20.16 3.84 11.70
CA LYS A 283 19.91 5.00 12.58
C LYS A 283 18.42 5.07 12.96
N TYR A 284 17.55 4.90 12.00
CA TYR A 284 16.09 5.05 12.17
C TYR A 284 15.36 3.71 12.17
N ARG A 285 16.02 2.66 12.68
CA ARG A 285 15.53 1.28 12.67
C ARG A 285 14.16 1.07 13.33
N ASP A 286 13.69 2.01 14.14
CA ASP A 286 12.40 1.96 14.84
C ASP A 286 11.27 2.69 14.10
N ARG A 287 11.54 3.22 12.88
CA ARG A 287 10.69 4.15 12.15
C ARG A 287 10.38 3.74 10.71
N VAL A 288 10.92 2.63 10.24
CA VAL A 288 10.65 2.10 8.89
C VAL A 288 10.00 0.74 9.01
N LEU A 289 8.82 0.59 8.40
CA LEU A 289 8.04 -0.64 8.37
C LEU A 289 8.14 -1.26 6.99
N TYR A 290 8.14 -2.60 6.92
CA TYR A 290 8.05 -3.30 5.65
C TYR A 290 6.60 -3.32 5.15
N GLY A 291 6.41 -3.04 3.87
CA GLY A 291 5.16 -3.14 3.15
C GLY A 291 5.44 -3.32 1.66
N THR A 292 4.59 -4.05 0.95
CA THR A 292 4.74 -4.32 -0.49
C THR A 292 3.85 -3.47 -1.38
N ASP A 293 2.69 -3.06 -0.90
CA ASP A 293 1.58 -2.52 -1.70
C ASP A 293 0.93 -3.61 -2.59
N PHE A 294 1.01 -4.85 -2.14
CA PHE A 294 0.41 -5.97 -2.86
C PHE A 294 -1.11 -5.81 -2.96
N GLU A 295 -1.64 -6.01 -4.16
CA GLU A 295 -3.07 -5.94 -4.43
C GLU A 295 -3.60 -7.29 -4.92
N MET A 296 -4.76 -7.71 -4.40
CA MET A 296 -5.49 -8.89 -4.89
C MET A 296 -6.99 -8.59 -4.94
N LEU A 297 -7.48 -8.29 -6.14
CA LEU A 297 -8.88 -8.00 -6.43
C LEU A 297 -9.71 -9.28 -6.65
N PRO A 298 -11.06 -9.22 -6.54
CA PRO A 298 -11.91 -10.39 -6.67
C PRO A 298 -11.83 -11.13 -8.02
N ASP A 299 -11.42 -10.47 -9.10
CA ASP A 299 -11.31 -11.00 -10.45
C ASP A 299 -9.89 -11.39 -10.87
N THR A 300 -8.91 -11.30 -9.94
CA THR A 300 -7.51 -11.65 -10.24
C THR A 300 -7.24 -13.15 -10.12
N ASN A 301 -6.18 -13.61 -10.77
CA ASN A 301 -5.68 -14.97 -10.59
C ASN A 301 -4.83 -15.04 -9.31
N ALA A 302 -5.45 -15.47 -8.20
CA ALA A 302 -4.80 -15.52 -6.90
C ALA A 302 -3.48 -16.30 -6.88
N GLU A 303 -3.36 -17.43 -7.63
CA GLU A 303 -2.13 -18.23 -7.65
C GLU A 303 -0.98 -17.46 -8.29
N ARG A 304 -1.27 -16.73 -9.37
CA ARG A 304 -0.28 -15.91 -10.06
C ARG A 304 0.15 -14.73 -9.18
N GLU A 305 -0.80 -13.98 -8.64
CA GLU A 305 -0.51 -12.82 -7.78
C GLU A 305 0.32 -13.22 -6.56
N LEU A 306 0.00 -14.36 -5.94
CA LEU A 306 0.77 -14.88 -4.79
C LEU A 306 2.15 -15.40 -5.18
N SER A 307 2.35 -15.89 -6.42
CA SER A 307 3.67 -16.25 -6.94
C SER A 307 4.52 -14.99 -7.14
N ASP A 308 3.96 -13.93 -7.72
CA ASP A 308 4.64 -12.66 -7.95
C ASP A 308 4.99 -11.97 -6.60
N LEU A 309 4.10 -12.08 -5.60
CA LEU A 309 4.37 -11.62 -4.24
C LEU A 309 5.52 -12.40 -3.58
N GLN A 310 5.58 -13.72 -3.77
CA GLN A 310 6.68 -14.54 -3.27
C GLN A 310 8.04 -14.10 -3.86
N ASP A 311 8.08 -13.79 -5.15
CA ASP A 311 9.28 -13.27 -5.81
C ASP A 311 9.66 -11.89 -5.29
N THR A 312 8.68 -11.04 -5.02
CA THR A 312 8.87 -9.73 -4.37
C THR A 312 9.52 -9.89 -2.99
N TYR A 313 8.99 -10.78 -2.14
CA TYR A 313 9.61 -11.04 -0.82
C TYR A 313 11.03 -11.59 -0.94
N ALA A 314 11.30 -12.45 -1.91
CA ALA A 314 12.64 -13.00 -2.13
C ALA A 314 13.64 -11.93 -2.55
N LEU A 315 13.23 -11.03 -3.46
CA LEU A 315 14.04 -9.91 -3.93
C LEU A 315 14.32 -8.91 -2.82
N ASP A 316 13.29 -8.49 -2.09
CA ASP A 316 13.40 -7.53 -1.00
C ASP A 316 14.23 -8.08 0.17
N TRP A 317 14.02 -9.35 0.52
CA TRP A 317 14.86 -10.02 1.51
C TRP A 317 16.32 -10.07 1.08
N LYS A 318 16.58 -10.41 -0.18
CA LYS A 318 17.94 -10.41 -0.75
C LYS A 318 18.57 -9.04 -0.62
N TYR A 319 17.85 -7.96 -0.94
CA TYR A 319 18.34 -6.60 -0.82
C TYR A 319 18.64 -6.20 0.62
N PHE A 320 17.72 -6.43 1.55
CA PHE A 320 17.91 -5.99 2.94
C PHE A 320 18.87 -6.88 3.72
N ALA A 321 18.81 -8.21 3.53
CA ALA A 321 19.48 -9.17 4.40
C ALA A 321 20.87 -9.59 3.93
N THR A 322 21.18 -9.51 2.63
CA THR A 322 22.45 -9.98 2.08
C THR A 322 23.36 -8.83 1.63
N LYS A 323 24.61 -9.15 1.28
CA LYS A 323 25.56 -8.22 0.63
C LYS A 323 25.80 -8.59 -0.82
N GLU A 324 24.96 -9.45 -1.37
CA GLU A 324 25.09 -9.89 -2.75
C GLU A 324 24.87 -8.73 -3.72
N THR A 325 25.49 -8.83 -4.88
CA THR A 325 25.23 -7.96 -6.02
C THR A 325 24.37 -8.72 -7.02
N PHE A 326 23.30 -8.08 -7.48
CA PHE A 326 22.34 -8.67 -8.43
C PHE A 326 21.80 -7.61 -9.39
N ASP A 327 21.17 -8.04 -10.45
CA ASP A 327 20.41 -7.17 -11.35
C ASP A 327 18.97 -7.03 -10.88
N CYS A 328 18.44 -5.82 -10.92
CA CYS A 328 17.03 -5.52 -10.64
C CYS A 328 16.54 -4.50 -11.66
N LYS A 329 15.66 -4.90 -12.56
CA LYS A 329 15.10 -4.06 -13.64
C LYS A 329 16.19 -3.30 -14.42
N GLY A 330 17.30 -3.97 -14.76
CA GLY A 330 18.42 -3.40 -15.50
C GLY A 330 19.39 -2.55 -14.67
N HIS A 331 19.20 -2.48 -13.35
CA HIS A 331 20.11 -1.78 -12.44
C HIS A 331 20.95 -2.77 -11.63
N LYS A 332 22.27 -2.51 -11.55
CA LYS A 332 23.16 -3.29 -10.70
C LYS A 332 23.01 -2.86 -9.25
N VAL A 333 22.41 -3.69 -8.43
CA VAL A 333 22.08 -3.42 -7.03
C VAL A 333 23.01 -4.20 -6.11
N THR A 334 23.45 -3.57 -5.02
CA THR A 334 24.20 -4.23 -3.94
C THR A 334 23.32 -4.29 -2.70
N GLY A 335 23.14 -5.48 -2.15
CA GLY A 335 22.37 -5.70 -0.94
C GLY A 335 22.98 -5.02 0.29
N LEU A 336 22.15 -4.65 1.23
CA LEU A 336 22.53 -3.83 2.39
C LEU A 336 23.20 -4.63 3.52
N GLY A 337 22.94 -5.93 3.61
CA GLY A 337 23.44 -6.78 4.70
C GLY A 337 23.11 -6.20 6.07
N LEU A 338 21.83 -5.88 6.30
CA LEU A 338 21.38 -5.30 7.57
C LEU A 338 21.59 -6.29 8.72
N PRO A 339 21.92 -5.79 9.94
CA PRO A 339 21.96 -6.63 11.13
C PRO A 339 20.61 -7.32 11.40
N LYS A 340 20.64 -8.54 11.95
CA LYS A 340 19.41 -9.30 12.27
C LYS A 340 18.43 -8.52 13.15
N SER A 341 18.94 -7.72 14.09
CA SER A 341 18.10 -6.86 14.94
C SER A 341 17.38 -5.77 14.16
N VAL A 342 17.99 -5.23 13.09
CA VAL A 342 17.36 -4.24 12.20
C VAL A 342 16.34 -4.91 11.29
N LEU A 343 16.64 -6.10 10.75
CA LEU A 343 15.68 -6.89 9.96
C LEU A 343 14.43 -7.24 10.79
N ARG A 344 14.58 -7.66 12.04
CA ARG A 344 13.43 -7.93 12.92
C ARG A 344 12.56 -6.70 13.13
N LYS A 345 13.17 -5.52 13.29
CA LYS A 345 12.42 -4.27 13.41
C LYS A 345 11.68 -3.94 12.11
N LEU A 346 12.40 -3.95 10.99
CA LEU A 346 11.83 -3.63 9.68
C LEU A 346 10.62 -4.52 9.33
N TYR A 347 10.78 -5.83 9.54
CA TYR A 347 9.80 -6.82 9.10
C TYR A 347 8.74 -7.21 10.14
N HIS A 348 8.90 -6.85 11.42
CA HIS A 348 7.98 -7.29 12.47
C HIS A 348 7.77 -6.23 13.56
N GLU A 349 8.82 -5.94 14.35
CA GLU A 349 8.69 -5.22 15.62
C GLU A 349 8.10 -3.82 15.43
N ASN A 350 8.45 -3.13 14.33
CA ASN A 350 7.93 -1.80 14.04
C ASN A 350 6.42 -1.84 13.72
N ALA A 351 5.95 -2.82 12.96
CA ALA A 351 4.53 -2.95 12.70
C ALA A 351 3.74 -3.19 14.01
N VAL A 352 4.28 -4.03 14.92
CA VAL A 352 3.68 -4.25 16.25
C VAL A 352 3.65 -2.97 17.09
N HIS A 353 4.71 -2.17 17.04
CA HIS A 353 4.79 -0.90 17.78
C HIS A 353 3.88 0.19 17.19
N TRP A 354 3.91 0.34 15.86
CA TRP A 354 3.20 1.41 15.17
C TRP A 354 1.71 1.11 14.97
N PHE A 355 1.29 -0.14 14.99
CA PHE A 355 -0.11 -0.56 14.89
C PHE A 355 -0.54 -1.37 16.12
N PRO A 356 -0.79 -0.70 17.27
CA PRO A 356 -1.21 -1.39 18.50
C PRO A 356 -2.47 -2.24 18.25
N GLY A 357 -2.37 -3.52 18.60
CA GLY A 357 -3.44 -4.49 18.39
C GLY A 357 -3.30 -5.34 17.13
N ILE A 358 -2.30 -5.10 16.27
CA ILE A 358 -2.11 -5.86 15.01
C ILE A 358 -1.95 -7.38 15.21
N LEU A 359 -1.44 -7.82 16.36
CA LEU A 359 -1.33 -9.23 16.73
C LEU A 359 -2.55 -9.76 17.52
N ALA A 360 -3.53 -8.90 17.81
CA ALA A 360 -4.73 -9.33 18.53
C ALA A 360 -5.56 -10.26 17.63
N LYS A 361 -6.00 -11.39 18.20
CA LYS A 361 -6.94 -12.27 17.47
C LYS A 361 -8.23 -11.48 17.26
N PRO A 362 -8.80 -11.50 16.05
CA PRO A 362 -10.07 -10.83 15.79
C PRO A 362 -11.14 -11.35 16.76
N THR A 363 -11.84 -10.44 17.41
CA THR A 363 -13.03 -10.80 18.17
C THR A 363 -14.11 -11.11 17.14
N ILE A 364 -14.39 -12.41 16.93
CA ILE A 364 -15.47 -12.84 16.05
C ILE A 364 -16.78 -12.44 16.73
N VAL A 365 -17.30 -11.27 16.36
CA VAL A 365 -18.67 -10.91 16.74
C VAL A 365 -19.58 -11.79 15.87
N SER A 366 -20.14 -12.82 16.48
CA SER A 366 -21.18 -13.64 15.86
C SER A 366 -22.34 -12.70 15.47
N SER A 367 -22.56 -12.51 14.18
CA SER A 367 -23.79 -11.90 13.68
C SER A 367 -24.96 -12.77 14.11
N ARG A 368 -25.73 -12.28 15.09
CA ARG A 368 -27.06 -12.84 15.43
C ARG A 368 -28.09 -12.32 14.45
#